data_e7b213a943a749edc93723d8b4f06076
#
_entry.id   e7b213a943a749edc93723d8b4f06076
#
_cell.length_a   1.000
_cell.length_b   1.000
_cell.length_c   1.000
_cell.angle_alpha   90.00
_cell.angle_beta   90.00
_cell.angle_gamma   90.00
#
_symmetry.space_group_name_H-M   'P 1'
#
loop_
_entity.id
_entity.type
_entity.pdbx_description
1 polymer ?
#
loop_
_entity_poly.entity_id
_entity_poly.type
_entity_poly.pdbx_seq_one_letter_code
_entity_poly.pdbx_strand_id
1 'polypeptide(L)'
;GQGPPSQIQQVQESRESAPMRRYGINVLVDRTGNEGAPVVFEDKPSFAELIGRIEHESEFGSLVTHFNLIRGGSLHRANGGYLVLDAQRLLSYPQAWDVLKRALKSRQLRIRSLGDDVGLLSTVSLEPEPIPLRLKVVLIGERTWYYLLEQDDPEFPELFKVAADFEDQVLRSHENVEQLSRWLATTVRAENLRHLTREGVARLMEQSARRAG
;
A
#
# COMPACT_ATOMS: atom_id res chain seq x y z
N GLY A 1 -10.38 -30.87 -36.56
CA GLY A 1 -9.05 -30.53 -36.98
C GLY A 1 -8.71 -29.14 -36.48
N GLN A 2 -7.86 -29.05 -35.45
CA GLN A 2 -7.30 -27.76 -35.02
C GLN A 2 -6.24 -27.38 -36.04
N GLY A 3 -6.33 -26.18 -36.63
CA GLY A 3 -5.33 -25.63 -37.51
C GLY A 3 -4.01 -25.40 -36.80
N PRO A 4 -2.89 -25.29 -37.53
CA PRO A 4 -1.59 -25.03 -36.92
C PRO A 4 -1.63 -23.70 -36.12
N PRO A 5 -0.96 -23.65 -34.95
CA PRO A 5 -0.95 -22.45 -34.13
C PRO A 5 -0.39 -21.25 -34.92
N SER A 6 -0.98 -20.06 -34.71
CA SER A 6 -0.54 -18.85 -35.40
C SER A 6 0.92 -18.55 -35.07
N GLN A 7 1.66 -17.91 -35.97
CA GLN A 7 3.06 -17.50 -35.75
C GLN A 7 3.25 -16.68 -34.48
N ILE A 8 2.23 -15.93 -34.07
CA ILE A 8 2.23 -15.16 -32.81
C ILE A 8 2.21 -16.09 -31.60
N GLN A 9 1.42 -17.20 -31.64
CA GLN A 9 1.40 -18.20 -30.57
C GLN A 9 2.72 -18.95 -30.49
N GLN A 10 3.33 -19.32 -31.61
CA GLN A 10 4.65 -19.98 -31.63
C GLN A 10 5.77 -19.06 -31.13
N VAL A 11 5.72 -17.75 -31.39
CA VAL A 11 6.68 -16.76 -30.86
C VAL A 11 6.46 -16.52 -29.36
N GLN A 12 5.23 -16.57 -28.88
CA GLN A 12 4.93 -16.50 -27.44
C GLN A 12 5.39 -17.76 -26.70
N GLU A 13 5.09 -18.94 -27.21
CA GLU A 13 5.56 -20.21 -26.64
C GLU A 13 7.10 -20.35 -26.69
N SER A 14 7.77 -19.82 -27.73
CA SER A 14 9.24 -19.80 -27.80
C SER A 14 9.88 -18.80 -26.81
N ARG A 15 9.19 -17.71 -26.44
CA ARG A 15 9.65 -16.78 -25.40
C ARG A 15 9.51 -17.36 -23.99
N GLU A 16 8.60 -18.30 -23.79
CA GLU A 16 8.40 -19.02 -22.54
C GLU A 16 9.29 -20.23 -22.36
N SER A 17 10.06 -20.64 -23.40
CA SER A 17 11.00 -21.73 -23.27
C SER A 17 12.07 -21.44 -22.20
N ALA A 18 12.39 -22.42 -21.35
CA ALA A 18 13.33 -22.27 -20.22
C ALA A 18 14.67 -21.61 -20.60
N PRO A 19 15.27 -21.86 -21.79
CA PRO A 19 16.50 -21.18 -22.22
C PRO A 19 16.32 -19.68 -22.50
N MET A 20 15.12 -19.25 -22.94
CA MET A 20 14.85 -17.85 -23.27
C MET A 20 14.41 -17.02 -22.07
N ARG A 21 13.91 -17.65 -21.02
CA ARG A 21 13.47 -16.95 -19.78
C ARG A 21 14.60 -16.11 -19.19
N ARG A 22 15.86 -16.56 -19.24
CA ARG A 22 17.04 -15.84 -18.71
C ARG A 22 17.29 -14.48 -19.36
N TYR A 23 16.77 -14.26 -20.56
CA TYR A 23 16.90 -13.00 -21.30
C TYR A 23 15.68 -12.09 -21.17
N GLY A 24 14.67 -12.53 -20.40
CA GLY A 24 13.49 -11.74 -20.11
C GLY A 24 13.80 -10.61 -19.14
N ILE A 25 12.93 -9.61 -19.11
CA ILE A 25 12.98 -8.50 -18.15
C ILE A 25 11.72 -8.61 -17.29
N ASN A 26 11.89 -8.58 -15.97
CA ASN A 26 10.79 -8.47 -15.03
C ASN A 26 10.69 -7.04 -14.51
N VAL A 27 9.61 -6.34 -14.85
CA VAL A 27 9.35 -4.98 -14.41
C VAL A 27 8.54 -5.03 -13.11
N LEU A 28 9.16 -4.73 -11.98
CA LEU A 28 8.48 -4.72 -10.66
C LEU A 28 7.55 -3.52 -10.50
N VAL A 29 7.92 -2.36 -11.05
CA VAL A 29 7.13 -1.14 -11.00
C VAL A 29 7.26 -0.42 -12.34
N ASP A 30 6.14 -0.22 -13.01
CA ASP A 30 6.04 0.65 -14.17
C ASP A 30 5.58 2.04 -13.73
N ARG A 31 6.34 3.06 -14.10
CA ARG A 31 6.03 4.47 -13.83
C ARG A 31 5.79 5.28 -15.10
N THR A 32 5.58 4.62 -16.21
CA THR A 32 5.30 5.27 -17.49
C THR A 32 4.03 6.13 -17.37
N GLY A 33 4.14 7.41 -17.67
CA GLY A 33 3.02 8.35 -17.57
C GLY A 33 2.73 8.94 -16.19
N ASN A 34 3.50 8.61 -15.14
CA ASN A 34 3.38 9.26 -13.84
C ASN A 34 4.22 10.53 -13.78
N GLU A 35 3.56 11.68 -13.68
CA GLU A 35 4.19 12.97 -13.41
C GLU A 35 4.22 13.22 -11.90
N GLY A 36 5.40 13.11 -11.27
CA GLY A 36 5.60 13.42 -9.86
C GLY A 36 5.86 12.22 -8.94
N ALA A 37 5.89 12.49 -7.65
CA ALA A 37 6.14 11.48 -6.62
C ALA A 37 4.93 10.55 -6.46
N PRO A 38 5.12 9.22 -6.44
CA PRO A 38 4.01 8.30 -6.27
C PRO A 38 3.36 8.45 -4.88
N VAL A 39 2.04 8.39 -4.83
CA VAL A 39 1.26 8.29 -3.59
C VAL A 39 0.48 7.00 -3.64
N VAL A 40 0.84 6.05 -2.79
CA VAL A 40 0.25 4.71 -2.77
C VAL A 40 -0.55 4.54 -1.49
N PHE A 41 -1.82 4.22 -1.62
CA PHE A 41 -2.68 3.78 -0.53
C PHE A 41 -2.69 2.25 -0.52
N GLU A 42 -2.37 1.64 0.62
CA GLU A 42 -2.41 0.19 0.76
C GLU A 42 -3.49 -0.22 1.77
N ASP A 43 -4.54 -0.81 1.25
CA ASP A 43 -5.70 -1.21 2.04
C ASP A 43 -5.50 -2.51 2.83
N LYS A 44 -4.61 -3.38 2.36
CA LYS A 44 -4.32 -4.68 2.97
C LYS A 44 -2.83 -4.82 3.25
N PRO A 45 -2.28 -4.12 4.25
CA PRO A 45 -0.85 -4.06 4.50
C PRO A 45 -0.30 -5.34 5.13
N SER A 46 -0.52 -6.49 4.49
CA SER A 46 0.13 -7.75 4.87
C SER A 46 1.61 -7.74 4.49
N PHE A 47 2.39 -8.66 5.04
CA PHE A 47 3.81 -8.83 4.68
C PHE A 47 4.02 -8.90 3.16
N ALA A 48 3.29 -9.79 2.49
CA ALA A 48 3.44 -9.99 1.05
C ALA A 48 3.01 -8.77 0.21
N GLU A 49 1.97 -8.04 0.65
CA GLU A 49 1.53 -6.84 -0.05
C GLU A 49 2.46 -5.64 0.17
N LEU A 50 3.13 -5.55 1.31
CA LEU A 50 4.12 -4.50 1.57
C LEU A 50 5.44 -4.74 0.86
N ILE A 51 6.04 -5.90 1.09
CA ILE A 51 7.40 -6.25 0.61
C ILE A 51 7.37 -6.79 -0.82
N GLY A 52 6.27 -7.45 -1.19
CA GLY A 52 6.22 -8.28 -2.38
C GLY A 52 6.43 -9.75 -2.05
N ARG A 53 6.41 -10.56 -3.07
CA ARG A 53 6.51 -12.02 -2.93
C ARG A 53 7.25 -12.63 -4.10
N ILE A 54 7.77 -13.81 -3.87
CA ILE A 54 8.32 -14.70 -4.89
C ILE A 54 7.29 -15.81 -5.11
N GLU A 55 6.74 -15.88 -6.30
CA GLU A 55 5.78 -16.91 -6.69
C GLU A 55 6.52 -18.17 -7.14
N HIS A 56 5.87 -19.32 -7.06
CA HIS A 56 6.42 -20.59 -7.48
C HIS A 56 5.50 -21.26 -8.49
N GLU A 57 6.07 -21.89 -9.47
CA GLU A 57 5.36 -22.72 -10.44
C GLU A 57 5.66 -24.20 -10.17
N SER A 58 4.69 -25.06 -10.46
CA SER A 58 4.90 -26.50 -10.37
C SER A 58 5.42 -27.02 -11.71
N GLU A 59 6.67 -27.45 -11.75
CA GLU A 59 7.25 -28.16 -12.89
C GLU A 59 7.57 -29.60 -12.49
N PHE A 60 6.96 -30.57 -13.17
CA PHE A 60 7.18 -32.03 -12.94
C PHE A 60 7.04 -32.46 -11.46
N GLY A 61 6.12 -31.83 -10.72
CA GLY A 61 5.88 -32.11 -9.29
C GLY A 61 6.86 -31.48 -8.32
N SER A 62 7.78 -30.65 -8.80
CA SER A 62 8.66 -29.80 -7.98
C SER A 62 8.25 -28.35 -8.07
N LEU A 63 8.37 -27.61 -6.95
CA LEU A 63 8.17 -26.17 -6.94
C LEU A 63 9.46 -25.50 -7.43
N VAL A 64 9.35 -24.76 -8.52
CA VAL A 64 10.45 -23.97 -9.09
C VAL A 64 10.11 -22.49 -9.06
N THR A 65 11.14 -21.67 -8.96
CA THR A 65 10.99 -20.23 -9.06
C THR A 65 12.03 -19.62 -10.00
N HIS A 66 11.73 -18.48 -10.56
CA HIS A 66 12.63 -17.71 -11.38
C HIS A 66 12.34 -16.22 -11.24
N PHE A 67 13.26 -15.38 -11.70
CA PHE A 67 13.16 -13.93 -11.48
C PHE A 67 11.88 -13.28 -12.03
N ASN A 68 11.25 -13.84 -13.07
CA ASN A 68 9.97 -13.33 -13.60
C ASN A 68 8.78 -13.58 -12.67
N LEU A 69 8.94 -14.42 -11.64
CA LEU A 69 7.93 -14.71 -10.63
C LEU A 69 8.05 -13.81 -9.39
N ILE A 70 8.98 -12.87 -9.41
CA ILE A 70 9.11 -11.85 -8.37
C ILE A 70 8.04 -10.79 -8.58
N ARG A 71 7.25 -10.52 -7.54
CA ARG A 71 6.21 -9.47 -7.52
C ARG A 71 6.57 -8.40 -6.51
N GLY A 72 6.59 -7.14 -6.98
CA GLY A 72 6.83 -5.99 -6.11
C GLY A 72 5.63 -5.66 -5.22
N GLY A 73 5.88 -5.28 -3.97
CA GLY A 73 4.86 -4.82 -3.04
C GLY A 73 4.66 -3.31 -3.08
N SER A 74 3.82 -2.80 -2.14
CA SER A 74 3.50 -1.37 -2.04
C SER A 74 4.71 -0.50 -1.70
N LEU A 75 5.69 -1.03 -0.97
CA LEU A 75 6.96 -0.33 -0.72
C LEU A 75 7.75 -0.08 -2.01
N HIS A 76 7.69 -0.99 -2.98
CA HIS A 76 8.29 -0.77 -4.30
C HIS A 76 7.53 0.30 -5.08
N ARG A 77 6.19 0.19 -5.11
CA ARG A 77 5.33 1.15 -5.82
C ARG A 77 5.45 2.56 -5.26
N ALA A 78 5.57 2.69 -3.94
CA ALA A 78 5.68 3.97 -3.23
C ALA A 78 7.11 4.54 -3.19
N ASN A 79 8.13 3.79 -3.59
CA ASN A 79 9.52 4.21 -3.49
C ASN A 79 9.76 5.51 -4.28
N GLY A 80 10.35 6.51 -3.64
CA GLY A 80 10.49 7.87 -4.17
C GLY A 80 9.31 8.80 -3.87
N GLY A 81 8.30 8.33 -3.10
CA GLY A 81 7.11 9.11 -2.79
C GLY A 81 6.54 8.80 -1.42
N TYR A 82 5.26 8.49 -1.37
CA TYR A 82 4.48 8.34 -0.14
C TYR A 82 3.73 7.02 -0.11
N LEU A 83 3.79 6.33 1.03
CA LEU A 83 2.96 5.17 1.33
C LEU A 83 1.99 5.54 2.46
N VAL A 84 0.71 5.42 2.20
CA VAL A 84 -0.37 5.73 3.15
C VAL A 84 -0.97 4.42 3.63
N LEU A 85 -1.00 4.24 4.94
CA LEU A 85 -1.44 3.01 5.61
C LEU A 85 -2.43 3.34 6.73
N ASP A 86 -3.44 2.51 6.89
CA ASP A 86 -4.28 2.49 8.08
C ASP A 86 -3.52 1.79 9.21
N ALA A 87 -3.34 2.48 10.35
CA ALA A 87 -2.57 1.98 11.48
C ALA A 87 -3.19 0.72 12.10
N GLN A 88 -4.51 0.69 12.27
CA GLN A 88 -5.22 -0.45 12.84
C GLN A 88 -5.06 -1.70 11.98
N ARG A 89 -5.23 -1.53 10.66
CA ARG A 89 -5.05 -2.64 9.71
C ARG A 89 -3.61 -3.14 9.69
N LEU A 90 -2.64 -2.23 9.67
CA LEU A 90 -1.22 -2.59 9.70
C LEU A 90 -0.86 -3.38 10.97
N LEU A 91 -1.30 -2.93 12.13
CA LEU A 91 -1.04 -3.59 13.41
C LEU A 91 -1.77 -4.94 13.55
N SER A 92 -2.79 -5.19 12.75
CA SER A 92 -3.41 -6.52 12.66
C SER A 92 -2.49 -7.56 12.01
N TYR A 93 -1.37 -7.13 11.41
CA TYR A 93 -0.33 -7.97 10.82
C TYR A 93 1.02 -7.70 11.50
N PRO A 94 1.35 -8.30 12.66
CA PRO A 94 2.57 -8.00 13.41
C PRO A 94 3.85 -8.12 12.58
N GLN A 95 3.94 -9.13 11.73
CA GLN A 95 5.08 -9.32 10.82
C GLN A 95 5.23 -8.18 9.80
N ALA A 96 4.12 -7.59 9.37
CA ALA A 96 4.13 -6.45 8.45
C ALA A 96 4.68 -5.19 9.11
N TRP A 97 4.29 -4.95 10.37
CA TRP A 97 4.81 -3.85 11.18
C TRP A 97 6.32 -3.95 11.38
N ASP A 98 6.81 -5.10 11.81
CA ASP A 98 8.24 -5.33 12.05
C ASP A 98 9.07 -5.18 10.77
N VAL A 99 8.56 -5.69 9.67
CA VAL A 99 9.26 -5.59 8.39
C VAL A 99 9.27 -4.17 7.84
N LEU A 100 8.19 -3.42 8.04
CA LEU A 100 8.12 -2.01 7.68
C LEU A 100 9.17 -1.20 8.47
N LYS A 101 9.23 -1.37 9.80
CA LYS A 101 10.24 -0.70 10.63
C LYS A 101 11.66 -1.03 10.18
N ARG A 102 11.93 -2.31 9.91
CA ARG A 102 13.23 -2.77 9.43
C ARG A 102 13.61 -2.15 8.09
N ALA A 103 12.67 -2.08 7.15
CA ALA A 103 12.89 -1.46 5.85
C ALA A 103 13.16 0.05 5.95
N LEU A 104 12.44 0.76 6.82
CA LEU A 104 12.64 2.19 7.06
C LEU A 104 13.99 2.48 7.72
N LYS A 105 14.41 1.66 8.70
CA LYS A 105 15.71 1.81 9.38
C LYS A 105 16.88 1.52 8.46
N SER A 106 16.83 0.41 7.73
CA SER A 106 17.91 0.01 6.82
C SER A 106 17.94 0.86 5.56
N ARG A 107 16.86 1.55 5.23
CA ARG A 107 16.65 2.24 3.94
C ARG A 107 16.89 1.32 2.75
N GLN A 108 16.58 0.06 2.91
CA GLN A 108 16.69 -0.98 1.90
C GLN A 108 15.45 -1.86 1.91
N LEU A 109 15.03 -2.24 0.73
CA LEU A 109 13.95 -3.17 0.52
C LEU A 109 14.49 -4.49 0.02
N ARG A 110 14.19 -5.57 0.73
CA ARG A 110 14.58 -6.95 0.38
C ARG A 110 13.33 -7.78 0.22
N ILE A 111 13.14 -8.37 -0.94
CA ILE A 111 12.08 -9.35 -1.15
C ILE A 111 12.57 -10.69 -0.59
N ARG A 112 11.84 -11.23 0.37
CA ARG A 112 12.09 -12.56 0.95
C ARG A 112 10.81 -13.36 0.88
N SER A 113 10.96 -14.67 0.74
CA SER A 113 9.84 -15.58 0.92
C SER A 113 9.56 -15.77 2.41
N LEU A 114 8.30 -15.78 2.82
CA LEU A 114 7.93 -16.14 4.20
C LEU A 114 8.39 -17.55 4.60
N GLY A 115 8.58 -18.42 3.61
CA GLY A 115 9.09 -19.77 3.82
C GLY A 115 10.56 -19.84 4.26
N ASP A 116 11.34 -18.82 3.91
CA ASP A 116 12.77 -18.76 4.24
C ASP A 116 12.98 -18.49 5.75
N ASP A 117 12.08 -17.76 6.39
CA ASP A 117 12.14 -17.45 7.83
C ASP A 117 11.73 -18.66 8.71
N VAL A 118 11.03 -19.64 8.16
CA VAL A 118 10.50 -20.80 8.91
C VAL A 118 11.31 -22.07 8.65
N GLY A 119 12.30 -22.03 7.76
CA GLY A 119 13.20 -23.16 7.50
C GLY A 119 12.53 -24.42 6.90
N LEU A 120 11.32 -24.30 6.36
CA LEU A 120 10.48 -25.43 6.00
C LEU A 120 10.64 -25.95 4.56
N LEU A 121 11.31 -25.24 3.65
CA LEU A 121 11.53 -25.73 2.29
C LEU A 121 12.86 -25.23 1.72
N SER A 122 13.85 -26.08 1.73
CA SER A 122 15.11 -25.91 0.99
C SER A 122 14.91 -26.30 -0.48
N THR A 123 14.31 -25.43 -1.24
CA THR A 123 14.45 -25.42 -2.70
C THR A 123 15.06 -24.10 -3.08
N VAL A 124 15.83 -24.04 -4.14
CA VAL A 124 16.62 -22.89 -4.60
C VAL A 124 15.89 -21.58 -4.31
N SER A 125 16.30 -20.86 -3.25
CA SER A 125 15.75 -19.56 -2.89
C SER A 125 16.40 -18.50 -3.77
N LEU A 126 15.59 -17.66 -4.40
CA LEU A 126 16.07 -16.47 -5.08
C LEU A 126 16.22 -15.35 -4.06
N GLU A 127 17.43 -14.81 -3.95
CA GLU A 127 17.71 -13.61 -3.15
C GLU A 127 17.99 -12.43 -4.08
N PRO A 128 16.97 -11.65 -4.45
CA PRO A 128 17.18 -10.44 -5.24
C PRO A 128 18.06 -9.43 -4.49
N GLU A 129 18.86 -8.68 -5.22
CA GLU A 129 19.63 -7.58 -4.62
C GLU A 129 18.72 -6.57 -3.90
N PRO A 130 19.14 -6.05 -2.75
CA PRO A 130 18.38 -5.04 -2.02
C PRO A 130 18.21 -3.77 -2.83
N ILE A 131 17.01 -3.22 -2.85
CA ILE A 131 16.69 -1.96 -3.52
C ILE A 131 16.76 -0.82 -2.52
N PRO A 132 17.48 0.29 -2.81
CA PRO A 132 17.49 1.48 -1.95
C PRO A 132 16.06 2.02 -1.78
N LEU A 133 15.66 2.26 -0.51
CA LEU A 133 14.32 2.74 -0.16
C LEU A 133 14.37 4.21 0.22
N ARG A 134 13.59 5.03 -0.50
CA ARG A 134 13.42 6.46 -0.28
C ARG A 134 11.95 6.82 -0.34
N LEU A 135 11.24 6.65 0.76
CA LEU A 135 9.83 7.00 0.82
C LEU A 135 9.47 7.63 2.17
N LYS A 136 8.31 8.26 2.23
CA LYS A 136 7.68 8.69 3.47
C LYS A 136 6.45 7.84 3.71
N VAL A 137 6.31 7.35 4.94
CA VAL A 137 5.13 6.61 5.37
C VAL A 137 4.22 7.54 6.15
N VAL A 138 2.94 7.48 5.83
CA VAL A 138 1.88 8.19 6.53
C VAL A 138 0.97 7.13 7.15
N LEU A 139 0.90 7.11 8.48
CA LEU A 139 -0.04 6.28 9.22
C LEU A 139 -1.29 7.10 9.52
N ILE A 140 -2.45 6.58 9.13
CA ILE A 140 -3.75 7.18 9.44
C ILE A 140 -4.46 6.27 10.43
N GLY A 141 -5.02 6.83 11.49
CA GLY A 141 -5.72 6.05 12.49
C GLY A 141 -6.29 6.90 13.61
N GLU A 142 -6.98 6.28 14.52
CA GLU A 142 -7.47 6.92 15.73
C GLU A 142 -6.31 7.31 16.66
N ARG A 143 -6.49 8.38 17.42
CA ARG A 143 -5.50 8.91 18.37
C ARG A 143 -5.00 7.83 19.35
N THR A 144 -5.85 6.89 19.74
CA THR A 144 -5.51 5.78 20.63
C THR A 144 -4.34 4.94 20.12
N TRP A 145 -4.29 4.67 18.79
CA TRP A 145 -3.20 3.91 18.18
C TRP A 145 -1.86 4.64 18.25
N TYR A 146 -1.88 5.97 18.14
CA TYR A 146 -0.67 6.78 18.30
C TYR A 146 -0.08 6.62 19.69
N TYR A 147 -0.89 6.78 20.75
CA TYR A 147 -0.40 6.66 22.12
C TYR A 147 0.04 5.24 22.48
N LEU A 148 -0.64 4.22 21.99
CA LEU A 148 -0.22 2.83 22.18
C LEU A 148 1.14 2.57 21.53
N LEU A 149 1.35 3.01 20.29
CA LEU A 149 2.63 2.85 19.61
C LEU A 149 3.75 3.66 20.27
N GLU A 150 3.46 4.86 20.75
CA GLU A 150 4.43 5.69 21.47
C GLU A 150 4.88 5.06 22.79
N GLN A 151 3.95 4.40 23.49
CA GLN A 151 4.21 3.75 24.78
C GLN A 151 4.89 2.38 24.62
N ASP A 152 4.41 1.55 23.70
CA ASP A 152 4.76 0.14 23.63
C ASP A 152 5.87 -0.17 22.61
N ASP A 153 6.11 0.73 21.64
CA ASP A 153 7.13 0.54 20.61
C ASP A 153 8.20 1.64 20.66
N PRO A 154 9.37 1.37 21.23
CA PRO A 154 10.44 2.37 21.36
C PRO A 154 11.00 2.84 20.02
N GLU A 155 10.78 2.10 18.94
CA GLU A 155 11.22 2.45 17.59
C GLU A 155 10.25 3.43 16.89
N PHE A 156 9.01 3.48 17.34
CA PHE A 156 7.98 4.31 16.72
C PHE A 156 8.34 5.79 16.71
N PRO A 157 8.69 6.45 17.83
CA PRO A 157 9.03 7.88 17.84
C PRO A 157 10.32 8.20 17.05
N GLU A 158 11.21 7.23 16.85
CA GLU A 158 12.39 7.42 16.01
C GLU A 158 12.04 7.49 14.52
N LEU A 159 11.06 6.70 14.10
CA LEU A 159 10.66 6.58 12.69
C LEU A 159 9.55 7.56 12.30
N PHE A 160 8.61 7.84 13.20
CA PHE A 160 7.44 8.70 12.98
C PHE A 160 7.53 9.95 13.86
N LYS A 161 8.25 10.95 13.37
CA LYS A 161 8.58 12.17 14.13
C LYS A 161 7.54 13.26 14.07
N VAL A 162 6.56 13.15 13.19
CA VAL A 162 5.54 14.17 12.96
C VAL A 162 4.18 13.57 13.26
N ALA A 163 3.52 14.11 14.26
CA ALA A 163 2.11 13.83 14.55
C ALA A 163 1.27 15.00 14.03
N ALA A 164 0.27 14.70 13.19
CA ALA A 164 -0.75 15.63 12.77
C ALA A 164 -2.05 15.24 13.45
N ASP A 165 -2.38 15.94 14.51
CA ASP A 165 -3.58 15.69 15.30
C ASP A 165 -4.76 16.50 14.75
N PHE A 166 -5.89 15.85 14.56
CA PHE A 166 -7.12 16.47 14.12
C PHE A 166 -8.10 16.53 15.28
N GLU A 167 -8.67 17.69 15.51
CA GLU A 167 -9.72 17.85 16.49
C GLU A 167 -11.02 17.22 15.98
N ASP A 168 -11.78 16.62 16.89
CA ASP A 168 -13.08 16.01 16.64
C ASP A 168 -14.22 17.02 16.65
N GLN A 169 -13.96 18.24 17.15
CA GLN A 169 -14.91 19.34 17.23
C GLN A 169 -14.37 20.60 16.52
N VAL A 170 -15.27 21.30 15.87
CA VAL A 170 -14.98 22.55 15.19
C VAL A 170 -15.86 23.66 15.77
N LEU A 171 -15.22 24.77 16.17
CA LEU A 171 -15.96 25.94 16.67
C LEU A 171 -16.97 26.46 15.64
N ARG A 172 -18.16 26.80 16.09
CA ARG A 172 -19.20 27.36 15.23
C ARG A 172 -18.93 28.84 14.95
N SER A 173 -17.94 29.15 14.12
CA SER A 173 -17.67 30.46 13.57
C SER A 173 -18.34 30.64 12.22
N HIS A 174 -18.49 31.91 11.77
CA HIS A 174 -19.03 32.19 10.44
C HIS A 174 -18.21 31.54 9.33
N GLU A 175 -16.89 31.56 9.45
CA GLU A 175 -15.95 30.97 8.51
C GLU A 175 -16.13 29.46 8.43
N ASN A 176 -16.18 28.77 9.57
CA ASN A 176 -16.34 27.32 9.62
C ASN A 176 -17.71 26.87 9.09
N VAL A 177 -18.76 27.65 9.32
CA VAL A 177 -20.10 27.41 8.74
C VAL A 177 -20.05 27.55 7.22
N GLU A 178 -19.33 28.52 6.68
CA GLU A 178 -19.18 28.68 5.24
C GLU A 178 -18.36 27.52 4.64
N GLN A 179 -17.25 27.13 5.26
CA GLN A 179 -16.44 26.00 4.82
C GLN A 179 -17.22 24.68 4.85
N LEU A 180 -18.00 24.43 5.91
CA LEU A 180 -18.85 23.26 6.01
C LEU A 180 -19.92 23.24 4.92
N SER A 181 -20.50 24.41 4.60
CA SER A 181 -21.48 24.53 3.51
C SER A 181 -20.88 24.21 2.15
N ARG A 182 -19.64 24.67 1.89
CA ARG A 182 -18.89 24.36 0.66
C ARG A 182 -18.54 22.88 0.59
N TRP A 183 -18.11 22.28 1.70
CA TRP A 183 -17.83 20.85 1.78
C TRP A 183 -19.07 20.01 1.50
N LEU A 184 -20.22 20.34 2.13
CA LEU A 184 -21.51 19.68 1.86
C LEU A 184 -21.90 19.77 0.38
N ALA A 185 -21.74 20.94 -0.24
CA ALA A 185 -22.06 21.11 -1.66
C ALA A 185 -21.16 20.26 -2.56
N THR A 186 -19.88 20.10 -2.21
CA THR A 186 -18.94 19.24 -2.93
C THR A 186 -19.29 17.78 -2.78
N THR A 187 -19.59 17.33 -1.57
CA THR A 187 -19.99 15.95 -1.28
C THR A 187 -21.30 15.58 -2.00
N VAL A 188 -22.30 16.45 -1.94
CA VAL A 188 -23.60 16.25 -2.64
C VAL A 188 -23.39 16.06 -4.14
N ARG A 189 -22.47 16.80 -4.76
CA ARG A 189 -22.15 16.66 -6.19
C ARG A 189 -21.37 15.37 -6.48
N ALA A 190 -20.37 15.06 -5.66
CA ALA A 190 -19.54 13.88 -5.86
C ALA A 190 -20.36 12.59 -5.75
N GLU A 191 -21.28 12.54 -4.79
CA GLU A 191 -22.13 11.38 -4.51
C GLU A 191 -23.45 11.39 -5.31
N ASN A 192 -23.64 12.32 -6.24
CA ASN A 192 -24.88 12.48 -7.03
C ASN A 192 -26.15 12.52 -6.17
N LEU A 193 -26.07 13.17 -5.01
CA LEU A 193 -27.21 13.35 -4.11
C LEU A 193 -28.11 14.51 -4.56
N ARG A 194 -29.34 14.54 -4.05
CA ARG A 194 -30.25 15.69 -4.25
C ARG A 194 -29.67 16.94 -3.60
N HIS A 195 -29.77 18.07 -4.28
CA HIS A 195 -29.33 19.36 -3.75
C HIS A 195 -30.05 19.69 -2.45
N LEU A 196 -29.29 20.20 -1.49
CA LEU A 196 -29.83 20.66 -0.22
C LEU A 196 -30.33 22.10 -0.36
N THR A 197 -31.49 22.39 0.24
CA THR A 197 -31.97 23.76 0.39
C THR A 197 -31.20 24.44 1.53
N ARG A 198 -31.33 25.77 1.62
CA ARG A 198 -30.73 26.56 2.71
C ARG A 198 -31.19 26.04 4.08
N GLU A 199 -32.50 25.76 4.21
CA GLU A 199 -33.09 25.21 5.44
C GLU A 199 -32.55 23.82 5.75
N GLY A 200 -32.32 22.99 4.72
CA GLY A 200 -31.72 21.67 4.87
C GLY A 200 -30.28 21.73 5.40
N VAL A 201 -29.46 22.63 4.88
CA VAL A 201 -28.10 22.86 5.37
C VAL A 201 -28.14 23.39 6.81
N ALA A 202 -29.00 24.36 7.11
CA ALA A 202 -29.15 24.91 8.47
C ALA A 202 -29.51 23.80 9.48
N ARG A 203 -30.42 22.90 9.08
CA ARG A 203 -30.85 21.77 9.93
C ARG A 203 -29.74 20.78 10.18
N LEU A 204 -28.92 20.47 9.17
CA LEU A 204 -27.74 19.61 9.34
C LEU A 204 -26.72 20.21 10.32
N MET A 205 -26.47 21.50 10.21
CA MET A 205 -25.57 22.22 11.14
C MET A 205 -26.10 22.24 12.57
N GLU A 206 -27.40 22.45 12.74
CA GLU A 206 -28.04 22.38 14.04
C GLU A 206 -27.95 20.99 14.65
N GLN A 207 -28.17 19.96 13.84
CA GLN A 207 -28.08 18.57 14.29
C GLN A 207 -26.64 18.18 14.65
N SER A 208 -25.65 18.64 13.89
CA SER A 208 -24.23 18.45 14.18
C SER A 208 -23.83 19.12 15.50
N ALA A 209 -24.27 20.35 15.72
CA ALA A 209 -24.03 21.07 16.98
C ALA A 209 -24.66 20.36 18.22
N ARG A 210 -25.85 19.77 18.05
CA ARG A 210 -26.49 19.00 19.13
C ARG A 210 -25.76 17.68 19.46
N ARG A 211 -25.01 17.14 18.52
CA ARG A 211 -24.22 15.91 18.77
C ARG A 211 -22.87 16.22 19.40
N ALA A 212 -22.37 17.41 19.23
CA ALA A 212 -21.07 17.83 19.76
C ALA A 212 -21.15 18.30 21.21
N GLY A 213 -22.33 18.55 21.75
CA GLY A 213 -22.45 19.00 23.13
C GLY A 213 -23.79 19.47 23.52
#